data_713ff6427ef7feef365306750ca152a2
#
_entry.id   713ff6427ef7feef365306750ca152a2
#
_cell.length_a   1.000
_cell.length_b   1.000
_cell.length_c   1.000
_cell.angle_alpha   90.00
_cell.angle_beta   90.00
_cell.angle_gamma   90.00
#
_symmetry.space_group_name_H-M   'P 1'
#
loop_
_entity.id
_entity.type
_entity.pdbx_description
1 polymer ?
#
loop_
_entity_poly.entity_id
_entity_poly.type
_entity_poly.pdbx_seq_one_letter_code
_entity_poly.pdbx_strand_id
1 'polypeptide(L)'
;MSVTGVHVVLYTSEPEALRSVVRDVFGWHNVDAGGGWLIFKLPPAELGVHPADAPNHELALMCDDLDATVAELRAKGIEFRGDKEDARFGTTITMVLPGDVNVMLYEPSHPTAI
;
A
#
# COMPACT_ATOMS: atom_id res chain seq x y z
N MET A 1 -4.03 13.01 -24.75
CA MET A 1 -4.18 11.75 -24.00
C MET A 1 -5.39 11.84 -23.09
N SER A 2 -6.27 10.85 -23.13
CA SER A 2 -7.55 10.89 -22.43
C SER A 2 -7.55 10.18 -21.05
N VAL A 3 -6.48 9.48 -20.69
CA VAL A 3 -6.36 8.87 -19.36
C VAL A 3 -6.01 9.96 -18.34
N THR A 4 -6.86 10.17 -17.35
CA THR A 4 -6.78 11.31 -16.41
C THR A 4 -6.45 10.92 -14.99
N GLY A 5 -6.39 9.62 -14.67
CA GLY A 5 -6.10 9.18 -13.33
C GLY A 5 -5.96 7.67 -13.24
N VAL A 6 -5.58 7.21 -12.05
CA VAL A 6 -5.45 5.79 -11.72
C VAL A 6 -6.33 5.49 -10.52
N HIS A 7 -7.05 4.38 -10.56
CA HIS A 7 -7.87 3.89 -9.46
C HIS A 7 -7.44 2.46 -9.12
N VAL A 8 -7.05 2.24 -7.88
CA VAL A 8 -6.65 0.92 -7.37
C VAL A 8 -7.76 0.41 -6.46
N VAL A 9 -8.10 -0.87 -6.55
CA VAL A 9 -9.11 -1.49 -5.69
C VAL A 9 -8.48 -2.61 -4.88
N LEU A 10 -8.68 -2.55 -3.56
CA LEU A 10 -8.35 -3.65 -2.65
C LEU A 10 -9.64 -4.36 -2.28
N TYR A 11 -9.68 -5.66 -2.47
CA TYR A 11 -10.82 -6.49 -2.09
C TYR A 11 -10.56 -7.14 -0.74
N THR A 12 -11.53 -7.07 0.16
CA THR A 12 -11.41 -7.60 1.51
C THR A 12 -12.77 -8.01 2.05
N SER A 13 -12.79 -8.98 2.95
CA SER A 13 -13.99 -9.33 3.72
C SER A 13 -14.30 -8.33 4.83
N GLU A 14 -13.38 -7.39 5.12
CA GLU A 14 -13.51 -6.39 6.19
C GLU A 14 -13.33 -4.97 5.65
N PRO A 15 -14.20 -4.51 4.71
CA PRO A 15 -13.99 -3.23 4.04
C PRO A 15 -14.05 -2.03 4.98
N GLU A 16 -14.93 -2.03 5.97
CA GLU A 16 -15.04 -0.90 6.91
C GLU A 16 -13.80 -0.79 7.79
N ALA A 17 -13.28 -1.91 8.27
CA ALA A 17 -12.05 -1.93 9.07
C ALA A 17 -10.85 -1.45 8.25
N LEU A 18 -10.75 -1.87 6.99
CA LEU A 18 -9.67 -1.43 6.11
C LEU A 18 -9.78 0.07 5.79
N ARG A 19 -10.99 0.57 5.48
CA ARG A 19 -11.20 2.01 5.28
C ARG A 19 -10.80 2.83 6.52
N SER A 20 -11.12 2.33 7.71
CA SER A 20 -10.74 2.99 8.95
C SER A 20 -9.22 3.06 9.14
N VAL A 21 -8.50 2.01 8.77
CA VAL A 21 -7.03 2.02 8.79
C VAL A 21 -6.48 3.08 7.84
N VAL A 22 -6.97 3.13 6.61
CA VAL A 22 -6.49 4.11 5.63
C VAL A 22 -6.79 5.54 6.07
N ARG A 23 -7.98 5.78 6.60
CA ARG A 23 -8.38 7.10 7.11
C ARG A 23 -7.59 7.51 8.35
N ASP A 24 -7.47 6.63 9.34
CA ASP A 24 -7.02 6.99 10.68
C ASP A 24 -5.51 6.72 10.90
N VAL A 25 -4.95 5.68 10.27
CA VAL A 25 -3.53 5.34 10.41
C VAL A 25 -2.70 5.98 9.31
N PHE A 26 -3.07 5.78 8.04
CA PHE A 26 -2.36 6.42 6.93
C PHE A 26 -2.71 7.89 6.79
N GLY A 27 -3.92 8.30 7.18
CA GLY A 27 -4.35 9.70 7.17
C GLY A 27 -4.55 10.28 5.78
N TRP A 28 -4.84 9.45 4.79
CA TRP A 28 -5.03 9.91 3.42
C TRP A 28 -6.37 10.62 3.25
N HIS A 29 -6.35 11.70 2.46
CA HIS A 29 -7.56 12.42 2.10
C HIS A 29 -8.57 11.50 1.42
N ASN A 30 -9.85 11.68 1.75
CA ASN A 30 -10.91 10.85 1.19
C ASN A 30 -12.14 11.66 0.84
N VAL A 31 -12.98 11.06 0.00
CA VAL A 31 -14.33 11.52 -0.29
C VAL A 31 -15.29 10.35 -0.11
N ASP A 32 -16.52 10.63 0.31
CA ASP A 32 -17.56 9.62 0.39
C ASP A 32 -18.28 9.53 -0.95
N ALA A 33 -18.13 8.39 -1.62
CA ALA A 33 -18.77 8.15 -2.92
C ALA A 33 -20.24 7.74 -2.77
N GLY A 34 -20.74 7.61 -1.54
CA GLY A 34 -22.11 7.26 -1.21
C GLY A 34 -22.17 6.15 -0.17
N GLY A 35 -23.02 6.33 0.85
CA GLY A 35 -23.30 5.29 1.85
C GLY A 35 -22.11 4.85 2.69
N GLY A 36 -21.11 5.69 2.89
CA GLY A 36 -19.90 5.35 3.66
C GLY A 36 -18.80 4.69 2.82
N TRP A 37 -18.96 4.63 1.52
CA TRP A 37 -17.92 4.11 0.62
C TRP A 37 -16.87 5.19 0.38
N LEU A 38 -15.84 5.18 1.22
CA LEU A 38 -14.76 6.15 1.13
C LEU A 38 -13.82 5.79 -0.02
N ILE A 39 -13.43 6.80 -0.79
CA ILE A 39 -12.39 6.69 -1.82
C ILE A 39 -11.24 7.61 -1.40
N PHE A 40 -10.03 7.11 -1.43
CA PHE A 40 -8.85 7.77 -0.88
C PHE A 40 -7.91 8.27 -1.98
N LYS A 41 -7.30 9.43 -1.73
CA LYS A 41 -6.23 9.92 -2.56
C LYS A 41 -4.96 9.15 -2.23
N LEU A 42 -4.38 8.47 -3.22
CA LEU A 42 -3.09 7.80 -3.07
C LEU A 42 -1.94 8.81 -3.02
N PRO A 43 -0.83 8.46 -2.35
CA PRO A 43 0.43 9.17 -2.56
C PRO A 43 0.85 9.12 -4.04
N PRO A 44 1.81 9.94 -4.48
CA PRO A 44 2.34 9.84 -5.82
C PRO A 44 2.70 8.40 -6.18
N ALA A 45 2.41 7.99 -7.41
CA ALA A 45 2.55 6.61 -7.83
C ALA A 45 3.41 6.48 -9.09
N GLU A 46 4.06 5.32 -9.21
CA GLU A 46 4.78 4.91 -10.42
C GLU A 46 4.29 3.54 -10.87
N LEU A 47 4.46 3.22 -12.14
CA LEU A 47 4.09 1.93 -12.71
C LEU A 47 5.35 1.16 -13.11
N GLY A 48 5.50 -0.05 -12.56
CA GLY A 48 6.48 -1.02 -13.02
C GLY A 48 5.81 -2.12 -13.84
N VAL A 49 6.50 -2.61 -14.84
CA VAL A 49 6.05 -3.76 -15.64
C VAL A 49 7.09 -4.86 -15.52
N HIS A 50 6.70 -5.99 -14.94
CA HIS A 50 7.60 -7.08 -14.61
C HIS A 50 7.20 -8.35 -15.38
N PRO A 51 8.17 -9.12 -15.90
CA PRO A 51 7.86 -10.38 -16.56
C PRO A 51 7.24 -11.39 -15.59
N ALA A 52 6.22 -12.09 -16.06
CA ALA A 52 5.57 -13.17 -15.33
C ALA A 52 4.85 -14.08 -16.34
N ASP A 53 4.59 -15.33 -15.94
CA ASP A 53 3.90 -16.29 -16.80
C ASP A 53 2.41 -15.99 -16.94
N ALA A 54 1.83 -15.31 -15.96
CA ALA A 54 0.41 -14.95 -15.95
C ALA A 54 0.21 -13.51 -15.51
N PRO A 55 -0.86 -12.84 -15.97
CA PRO A 55 -1.16 -11.48 -15.54
C PRO A 55 -1.43 -11.39 -14.05
N ASN A 56 -0.92 -10.34 -13.43
CA ASN A 56 -1.13 -10.04 -12.02
C ASN A 56 -1.06 -8.54 -11.79
N HIS A 57 -1.71 -8.08 -10.72
CA HIS A 57 -1.66 -6.71 -10.26
C HIS A 57 -1.19 -6.72 -8.80
N GLU A 58 -0.30 -5.79 -8.47
CA GLU A 58 0.25 -5.69 -7.12
C GLU A 58 0.28 -4.24 -6.69
N LEU A 59 -0.11 -3.98 -5.44
CA LEU A 59 0.08 -2.70 -4.78
C LEU A 59 1.21 -2.85 -3.78
N ALA A 60 2.18 -1.94 -3.88
CA ALA A 60 3.22 -1.79 -2.88
C ALA A 60 3.27 -0.34 -2.42
N LEU A 61 3.59 -0.11 -1.17
CA LEU A 61 3.80 1.22 -0.62
C LEU A 61 5.29 1.46 -0.41
N MET A 62 5.75 2.67 -0.70
CA MET A 62 7.15 3.05 -0.56
C MET A 62 7.35 3.93 0.68
N CYS A 63 8.54 3.86 1.26
CA CYS A 63 8.97 4.73 2.35
C CYS A 63 10.46 5.03 2.22
N ASP A 64 10.92 6.08 2.91
CA ASP A 64 12.33 6.49 2.90
C ASP A 64 13.17 5.71 3.91
N ASP A 65 12.55 5.28 5.01
CA ASP A 65 13.20 4.57 6.11
C ASP A 65 12.27 3.45 6.58
N LEU A 66 12.59 2.23 6.16
CA LEU A 66 11.73 1.08 6.45
C LEU A 66 11.61 0.80 7.95
N ASP A 67 12.73 0.79 8.67
CA ASP A 67 12.72 0.46 10.09
C ASP A 67 11.90 1.46 10.89
N ALA A 68 12.08 2.75 10.63
CA ALA A 68 11.31 3.81 11.29
C ALA A 68 9.82 3.73 10.96
N THR A 69 9.50 3.48 9.70
CA THR A 69 8.10 3.39 9.23
C THR A 69 7.41 2.17 9.85
N VAL A 70 8.07 1.02 9.89
CA VAL A 70 7.53 -0.18 10.52
C VAL A 70 7.27 0.05 12.01
N ALA A 71 8.21 0.68 12.72
CA ALA A 71 8.04 0.99 14.14
C ALA A 71 6.83 1.92 14.38
N GLU A 72 6.68 2.94 13.55
CA GLU A 72 5.55 3.87 13.62
C GLU A 72 4.22 3.15 13.38
N LEU A 73 4.15 2.34 12.33
CA LEU A 73 2.92 1.64 11.97
C LEU A 73 2.56 0.55 12.99
N ARG A 74 3.55 -0.18 13.52
CA ARG A 74 3.30 -1.13 14.61
C ARG A 74 2.74 -0.45 15.84
N ALA A 75 3.24 0.72 16.20
CA ALA A 75 2.73 1.50 17.33
C ALA A 75 1.27 1.93 17.11
N LYS A 76 0.82 2.02 15.87
CA LYS A 76 -0.56 2.36 15.48
C LYS A 76 -1.42 1.12 15.23
N GLY A 77 -0.91 -0.08 15.54
CA GLY A 77 -1.68 -1.32 15.45
C GLY A 77 -1.60 -2.07 14.14
N ILE A 78 -0.73 -1.68 13.22
CA ILE A 78 -0.55 -2.41 11.96
C ILE A 78 0.27 -3.68 12.23
N GLU A 79 -0.24 -4.80 11.72
CA GLU A 79 0.41 -6.10 11.78
C GLU A 79 1.36 -6.28 10.58
N PHE A 80 2.49 -6.93 10.82
CA PHE A 80 3.45 -7.31 9.79
C PHE A 80 3.69 -8.82 9.84
N ARG A 81 3.94 -9.41 8.68
CA ARG A 81 4.23 -10.84 8.57
C ARG A 81 5.68 -11.05 8.22
N GLY A 82 6.38 -11.83 9.08
CA GLY A 82 7.80 -12.13 8.90
C GLY A 82 8.72 -10.96 9.17
N ASP A 83 9.97 -11.10 8.78
CA ASP A 83 11.01 -10.10 8.93
C ASP A 83 11.23 -9.35 7.63
N LYS A 84 11.94 -8.21 7.72
CA LYS A 84 12.37 -7.50 6.52
C LYS A 84 13.33 -8.37 5.71
N GLU A 85 13.27 -8.21 4.40
CA GLU A 85 14.11 -8.94 3.45
C GLU A 85 14.76 -7.96 2.46
N ASP A 86 16.02 -8.23 2.12
CA ASP A 86 16.71 -7.49 1.08
C ASP A 86 16.38 -8.13 -0.28
N ALA A 87 15.85 -7.30 -1.18
CA ALA A 87 15.60 -7.68 -2.56
C ALA A 87 16.44 -6.79 -3.48
N ARG A 88 16.50 -7.15 -4.77
CA ARG A 88 17.27 -6.37 -5.74
C ARG A 88 16.76 -4.93 -5.84
N PHE A 89 15.47 -4.70 -5.68
CA PHE A 89 14.84 -3.39 -5.85
C PHE A 89 14.71 -2.60 -4.54
N GLY A 90 15.04 -3.18 -3.40
CA GLY A 90 14.97 -2.51 -2.10
C GLY A 90 14.81 -3.48 -0.94
N THR A 91 14.62 -2.92 0.25
CA THR A 91 14.34 -3.68 1.45
C THR A 91 12.83 -3.72 1.69
N THR A 92 12.27 -4.90 1.91
CA THR A 92 10.82 -5.13 1.91
C THR A 92 10.34 -5.77 3.19
N ILE A 93 9.05 -5.57 3.49
CA ILE A 93 8.30 -6.30 4.52
C ILE A 93 6.84 -6.38 4.08
N THR A 94 6.11 -7.37 4.58
CA THR A 94 4.69 -7.52 4.29
C THR A 94 3.83 -6.93 5.41
N MET A 95 2.99 -5.93 5.07
CA MET A 95 1.93 -5.46 5.95
C MET A 95 0.70 -6.36 5.81
N VAL A 96 0.05 -6.63 6.94
CA VAL A 96 -1.23 -7.35 6.94
C VAL A 96 -2.33 -6.37 7.33
N LEU A 97 -3.17 -6.02 6.38
CA LEU A 97 -4.30 -5.12 6.57
C LEU A 97 -5.59 -5.90 6.84
N PRO A 98 -6.66 -5.26 7.36
CA PRO A 98 -7.90 -5.95 7.69
C PRO A 98 -8.46 -6.81 6.57
N GLY A 99 -8.87 -8.04 6.92
CA GLY A 99 -9.29 -9.05 5.95
C GLY A 99 -8.13 -9.84 5.37
N ASP A 100 -6.97 -9.85 6.05
CA ASP A 100 -5.75 -10.53 5.62
C ASP A 100 -5.25 -10.05 4.25
N VAL A 101 -5.41 -8.77 3.99
CA VAL A 101 -4.89 -8.13 2.78
C VAL A 101 -3.40 -7.85 2.96
N ASN A 102 -2.57 -8.54 2.17
CA ASN A 102 -1.12 -8.40 2.24
C ASN A 102 -0.66 -7.32 1.26
N VAL A 103 0.02 -6.31 1.78
CA VAL A 103 0.59 -5.22 0.99
C VAL A 103 2.07 -5.11 1.32
N MET A 104 2.92 -5.09 0.29
CA MET A 104 4.34 -4.87 0.47
C MET A 104 4.58 -3.42 0.88
N LEU A 105 5.39 -3.22 1.91
CA LEU A 105 6.00 -1.94 2.24
C LEU A 105 7.49 -2.06 1.94
N TYR A 106 8.08 -1.09 1.22
CA TYR A 106 9.50 -1.20 0.92
C TYR A 106 10.20 0.16 0.82
N GLU A 107 11.48 0.11 1.10
CA GLU A 107 12.40 1.22 0.90
C GLU A 107 13.15 0.97 -0.39
N PRO A 108 12.89 1.71 -1.46
CA PRO A 108 13.49 1.45 -2.77
C PRO A 108 15.00 1.70 -2.77
N SER A 109 15.71 0.83 -3.48
CA SER A 109 17.12 1.04 -3.84
C SER A 109 17.29 1.32 -5.35
N HIS A 110 16.19 1.32 -6.10
CA HIS A 110 16.18 1.66 -7.52
C HIS A 110 15.88 3.15 -7.73
N PRO A 111 16.26 3.73 -8.88
CA PRO A 111 15.78 5.07 -9.23
C PRO A 111 14.26 5.09 -9.34
N THR A 112 13.63 6.15 -8.84
CA THR A 112 12.17 6.31 -8.87
C THR A 112 11.75 7.30 -9.93
N ALA A 113 10.53 7.15 -10.43
CA ALA A 113 9.95 8.07 -11.41
C ALA A 113 9.24 9.26 -10.76
N ILE A 114 9.15 9.22 -9.44
CA ILE A 114 8.49 10.25 -8.65
C ILE A 114 9.43 10.91 -7.65
#